data_2c0a32729404996c5845ffc9daa33c93
#
_entry.id   2c0a32729404996c5845ffc9daa33c93
#
_cell.length_a   1.000
_cell.length_b   1.000
_cell.length_c   1.000
_cell.angle_alpha   90.00
_cell.angle_beta   90.00
_cell.angle_gamma   90.00
#
_symmetry.space_group_name_H-M   'P 1'
#
loop_
_entity.id
_entity.type
_entity.pdbx_description
1 polymer ?
#
loop_
_entity_poly.entity_id
_entity_poly.type
_entity_poly.pdbx_seq_one_letter_code
_entity_poly.pdbx_strand_id
1 'polypeptide(L)'
;MTDESRIQELSLEDVMGERFGRYSKYIIQERALPDIRDGLKPVQRRILFAMNEDGNTYQHAYRKSAKAVGNVMGNYHPHGDSSIYDALVRMSQNWKMREPLIDMNGNNGSIDNDPPAAMRYTEARLSMIAGDMLTDLDQQAVDMVLNFDDTRYEPTVLPSRIPNLLVNGASGISAGYATEIPPHNLGEVINALIYLLSHPAASLEDLMKYVSGPDFPTGGIIQGLDGIKNAYTTGRGKVYLRAKTEIKQLRACKKXXXAY
;
A
#
# COMPACT_ATOMS: atom_id res chain seq x y z
N MET A 1 44.33 37.19 10.40
CA MET A 1 43.04 37.41 9.68
C MET A 1 42.10 36.33 10.11
N THR A 2 41.16 36.67 10.98
CA THR A 2 40.16 35.76 11.51
C THR A 2 39.15 35.40 10.42
N ASP A 3 38.81 34.13 10.35
CA ASP A 3 37.95 33.51 9.33
C ASP A 3 36.47 33.89 9.53
N GLU A 4 36.18 35.18 9.73
CA GLU A 4 34.84 35.71 9.91
C GLU A 4 33.99 35.67 8.63
N SER A 5 34.63 35.46 7.49
CA SER A 5 33.97 35.47 6.17
C SER A 5 33.09 34.20 5.91
N ARG A 6 33.16 33.21 6.80
CA ARG A 6 32.38 31.96 6.66
C ARG A 6 31.10 31.90 7.52
N ILE A 7 30.88 32.93 8.37
CA ILE A 7 29.68 32.98 9.18
C ILE A 7 28.61 33.75 8.41
N GLN A 8 27.52 33.06 8.10
CA GLN A 8 26.33 33.65 7.46
C GLN A 8 25.20 33.75 8.48
N GLU A 9 24.78 34.96 8.73
CA GLU A 9 23.59 35.16 9.58
C GLU A 9 22.33 34.90 8.77
N LEU A 10 21.51 34.00 9.24
CA LEU A 10 20.22 33.65 8.61
C LEU A 10 19.14 33.82 9.68
N SER A 11 17.99 34.36 9.27
CA SER A 11 16.87 34.43 10.21
C SER A 11 16.36 33.01 10.54
N LEU A 12 16.00 32.81 11.78
CA LEU A 12 15.43 31.52 12.22
C LEU A 12 14.17 31.19 11.38
N GLU A 13 13.38 32.21 11.08
CA GLU A 13 12.15 32.07 10.30
C GLU A 13 12.42 31.52 8.89
N ASP A 14 13.43 32.06 8.20
CA ASP A 14 13.82 31.62 6.86
C ASP A 14 14.34 30.16 6.88
N VAL A 15 15.21 29.86 7.85
CA VAL A 15 15.77 28.51 8.01
C VAL A 15 14.66 27.49 8.27
N MET A 16 13.76 27.83 9.19
CA MET A 16 12.63 26.96 9.53
C MET A 16 11.71 26.76 8.34
N GLY A 17 11.37 27.83 7.62
CA GLY A 17 10.54 27.76 6.43
C GLY A 17 11.12 26.88 5.35
N GLU A 18 12.42 27.07 5.03
CA GLU A 18 13.09 26.27 4.02
C GLU A 18 13.16 24.78 4.41
N ARG A 19 13.57 24.50 5.64
CA ARG A 19 13.70 23.13 6.12
C ARG A 19 12.35 22.43 6.20
N PHE A 20 11.31 23.14 6.67
CA PHE A 20 9.96 22.60 6.70
C PHE A 20 9.46 22.31 5.28
N GLY A 21 9.72 23.21 4.33
CA GLY A 21 9.34 22.99 2.93
C GLY A 21 10.01 21.75 2.32
N ARG A 22 11.31 21.59 2.54
CA ARG A 22 12.07 20.41 2.08
C ARG A 22 11.53 19.12 2.72
N TYR A 23 11.31 19.14 4.03
CA TYR A 23 10.78 17.98 4.75
C TYR A 23 9.38 17.62 4.27
N SER A 24 8.51 18.62 4.09
CA SER A 24 7.14 18.40 3.59
C SER A 24 7.15 17.77 2.21
N LYS A 25 7.99 18.28 1.31
CA LYS A 25 8.15 17.71 -0.03
C LYS A 25 8.59 16.24 0.05
N TYR A 26 9.57 15.95 0.90
CA TYR A 26 10.05 14.58 1.09
C TYR A 26 8.93 13.66 1.59
N ILE A 27 8.16 14.09 2.60
CA ILE A 27 7.05 13.27 3.14
C ILE A 27 5.98 13.01 2.08
N ILE A 28 5.69 14.00 1.25
CA ILE A 28 4.70 13.85 0.18
C ILE A 28 5.18 12.81 -0.85
N GLN A 29 6.40 12.99 -1.36
CA GLN A 29 6.92 12.22 -2.49
C GLN A 29 7.47 10.85 -2.09
N GLU A 30 8.15 10.76 -0.92
CA GLU A 30 8.98 9.60 -0.58
C GLU A 30 8.44 8.77 0.59
N ARG A 31 7.25 9.09 1.12
CA ARG A 31 6.79 8.37 2.31
C ARG A 31 5.29 8.08 2.35
N ALA A 32 4.46 9.12 2.25
CA ALA A 32 3.07 9.01 2.71
C ALA A 32 2.07 8.62 1.63
N LEU A 33 2.28 9.06 0.40
CA LEU A 33 1.29 8.88 -0.66
C LEU A 33 1.70 7.78 -1.64
N PRO A 34 0.73 7.03 -2.17
CA PRO A 34 1.01 6.02 -3.20
C PRO A 34 1.19 6.67 -4.57
N ASP A 35 1.92 6.01 -5.45
CA ASP A 35 1.94 6.37 -6.88
C ASP A 35 0.64 5.87 -7.52
N ILE A 36 0.05 6.68 -8.37
CA ILE A 36 -1.23 6.34 -9.02
C ILE A 36 -1.09 5.13 -9.96
N ARG A 37 0.10 4.91 -10.52
CA ARG A 37 0.34 3.88 -11.54
C ARG A 37 0.38 2.47 -10.95
N ASP A 38 1.05 2.29 -9.77
CA ASP A 38 1.18 0.98 -9.13
C ASP A 38 0.49 0.87 -7.77
N GLY A 39 -0.03 1.98 -7.24
CA GLY A 39 -0.74 1.99 -5.97
C GLY A 39 0.14 1.78 -4.75
N LEU A 40 1.45 1.94 -4.88
CA LEU A 40 2.40 1.62 -3.82
C LEU A 40 3.09 2.86 -3.26
N LYS A 41 3.34 2.83 -1.95
CA LYS A 41 4.26 3.75 -1.30
C LYS A 41 5.70 3.28 -1.56
N PRO A 42 6.69 4.18 -1.50
CA PRO A 42 8.08 3.79 -1.79
C PRO A 42 8.57 2.58 -0.98
N VAL A 43 8.28 2.51 0.32
CA VAL A 43 8.72 1.37 1.14
C VAL A 43 8.10 0.05 0.64
N GLN A 44 6.84 0.08 0.23
CA GLN A 44 6.15 -1.11 -0.28
C GLN A 44 6.77 -1.57 -1.60
N ARG A 45 6.99 -0.61 -2.52
CA ARG A 45 7.63 -0.90 -3.82
C ARG A 45 9.02 -1.51 -3.63
N ARG A 46 9.81 -0.95 -2.73
CA ARG A 46 11.17 -1.42 -2.42
C ARG A 46 11.15 -2.83 -1.81
N ILE A 47 10.16 -3.15 -0.97
CA ILE A 47 10.00 -4.50 -0.41
C ILE A 47 9.72 -5.50 -1.54
N LEU A 48 8.74 -5.22 -2.40
CA LEU A 48 8.39 -6.14 -3.48
C LEU A 48 9.55 -6.31 -4.46
N PHE A 49 10.21 -5.22 -4.82
CA PHE A 49 11.36 -5.24 -5.73
C PHE A 49 12.53 -6.05 -5.15
N ALA A 50 12.93 -5.75 -3.90
CA ALA A 50 14.05 -6.45 -3.26
C ALA A 50 13.79 -7.94 -3.09
N MET A 51 12.55 -8.33 -2.76
CA MET A 51 12.18 -9.74 -2.64
C MET A 51 12.21 -10.44 -4.00
N ASN A 52 11.81 -9.74 -5.06
CA ASN A 52 11.88 -10.28 -6.43
C ASN A 52 13.35 -10.49 -6.87
N GLU A 53 14.21 -9.49 -6.62
CA GLU A 53 15.64 -9.59 -6.94
C GLU A 53 16.30 -10.77 -6.21
N ASP A 54 15.88 -11.04 -4.98
CA ASP A 54 16.35 -12.20 -4.21
C ASP A 54 15.74 -13.54 -4.68
N GLY A 55 14.81 -13.53 -5.63
CA GLY A 55 14.07 -14.73 -6.04
C GLY A 55 13.18 -15.28 -4.94
N ASN A 56 12.68 -14.41 -4.05
CA ASN A 56 11.80 -14.81 -2.95
C ASN A 56 10.34 -14.71 -3.37
N THR A 57 10.00 -15.48 -4.41
CA THR A 57 8.68 -15.43 -5.07
C THR A 57 7.79 -16.60 -4.59
N TYR A 58 6.51 -16.53 -4.96
CA TYR A 58 5.52 -17.55 -4.59
C TYR A 58 5.90 -18.98 -5.04
N GLN A 59 6.77 -19.11 -6.04
CA GLN A 59 7.22 -20.39 -6.58
C GLN A 59 8.30 -21.03 -5.70
N HIS A 60 8.84 -20.30 -4.73
CA HIS A 60 9.95 -20.75 -3.91
C HIS A 60 9.54 -20.89 -2.44
N ALA A 61 10.40 -21.54 -1.66
CA ALA A 61 10.16 -21.71 -0.22
C ALA A 61 10.18 -20.37 0.50
N TYR A 62 9.43 -20.28 1.59
CA TYR A 62 9.44 -19.11 2.47
C TYR A 62 10.85 -18.85 3.00
N ARG A 63 11.18 -17.59 3.19
CA ARG A 63 12.45 -17.16 3.79
C ARG A 63 12.18 -16.31 5.02
N LYS A 64 13.11 -16.31 5.97
CA LYS A 64 12.95 -15.48 7.20
C LYS A 64 12.69 -14.03 6.83
N SER A 65 11.67 -13.42 7.45
CA SER A 65 11.30 -12.02 7.21
C SER A 65 12.48 -11.08 7.48
N ALA A 66 13.31 -11.41 8.47
CA ALA A 66 14.51 -10.64 8.79
C ALA A 66 15.47 -10.51 7.59
N LYS A 67 15.52 -11.54 6.71
CA LYS A 67 16.37 -11.47 5.51
C LYS A 67 15.84 -10.43 4.53
N ALA A 68 14.53 -10.44 4.27
CA ALA A 68 13.90 -9.45 3.38
C ALA A 68 14.06 -8.03 3.94
N VAL A 69 13.78 -7.84 5.23
CA VAL A 69 13.92 -6.53 5.88
C VAL A 69 15.37 -6.03 5.80
N GLY A 70 16.34 -6.90 6.08
CA GLY A 70 17.77 -6.53 6.02
C GLY A 70 18.20 -6.14 4.62
N ASN A 71 17.75 -6.87 3.59
CA ASN A 71 18.05 -6.54 2.18
C ASN A 71 17.45 -5.18 1.79
N VAL A 72 16.19 -4.94 2.15
CA VAL A 72 15.52 -3.67 1.84
C VAL A 72 16.23 -2.50 2.53
N MET A 73 16.53 -2.65 3.83
CA MET A 73 17.18 -1.61 4.62
C MET A 73 18.59 -1.30 4.10
N GLY A 74 19.35 -2.33 3.78
CA GLY A 74 20.74 -2.16 3.36
C GLY A 74 20.93 -1.63 1.95
N ASN A 75 19.97 -1.92 1.05
CA ASN A 75 20.17 -1.63 -0.37
C ASN A 75 19.23 -0.57 -0.95
N TYR A 76 18.04 -0.35 -0.37
CA TYR A 76 17.02 0.47 -1.02
C TYR A 76 16.35 1.50 -0.11
N HIS A 77 16.18 1.19 1.19
CA HIS A 77 15.35 2.03 2.06
C HIS A 77 16.09 2.32 3.37
N PRO A 78 16.89 3.40 3.44
CA PRO A 78 17.75 3.70 4.60
C PRO A 78 16.96 4.26 5.79
N HIS A 79 16.06 3.46 6.33
CA HIS A 79 15.22 3.80 7.48
C HIS A 79 15.16 2.61 8.43
N GLY A 80 14.54 2.80 9.59
CA GLY A 80 14.49 1.78 10.64
C GLY A 80 13.83 0.47 10.20
N ASP A 81 14.41 -0.65 10.63
CA ASP A 81 13.95 -2.00 10.31
C ASP A 81 12.50 -2.25 10.74
N SER A 82 12.07 -1.65 11.86
CA SER A 82 10.71 -1.81 12.35
C SER A 82 9.68 -1.28 11.33
N SER A 83 9.95 -0.11 10.74
CA SER A 83 9.03 0.48 9.75
C SER A 83 8.93 -0.37 8.48
N ILE A 84 10.03 -0.98 8.05
CA ILE A 84 10.07 -1.88 6.89
C ILE A 84 9.29 -3.16 7.23
N TYR A 85 9.54 -3.73 8.42
CA TYR A 85 8.84 -4.95 8.85
C TYR A 85 7.34 -4.72 9.00
N ASP A 86 6.92 -3.60 9.58
CA ASP A 86 5.49 -3.26 9.70
C ASP A 86 4.82 -3.17 8.33
N ALA A 87 5.50 -2.57 7.35
CA ALA A 87 4.98 -2.50 5.97
C ALA A 87 4.86 -3.89 5.34
N LEU A 88 5.88 -4.74 5.52
CA LEU A 88 5.89 -6.12 5.02
C LEU A 88 4.73 -6.93 5.63
N VAL A 89 4.58 -6.85 6.96
CA VAL A 89 3.49 -7.55 7.67
C VAL A 89 2.14 -7.04 7.17
N ARG A 90 1.94 -5.72 7.08
CA ARG A 90 0.66 -5.15 6.64
C ARG A 90 0.26 -5.67 5.26
N MET A 91 1.23 -5.83 4.34
CA MET A 91 0.96 -6.35 3.00
C MET A 91 0.58 -7.83 2.99
N SER A 92 0.75 -8.56 4.12
CA SER A 92 0.33 -9.96 4.25
C SER A 92 -1.01 -10.13 4.94
N GLN A 93 -1.57 -9.07 5.52
CA GLN A 93 -2.77 -9.17 6.38
C GLN A 93 -4.04 -9.12 5.52
N ASN A 94 -4.75 -10.24 5.43
CA ASN A 94 -5.96 -10.38 4.60
C ASN A 94 -7.17 -9.59 5.12
N TRP A 95 -7.08 -9.06 6.34
CA TRP A 95 -8.10 -8.16 6.88
C TRP A 95 -7.78 -6.68 6.60
N LYS A 96 -6.60 -6.39 6.07
CA LYS A 96 -6.18 -5.03 5.69
C LYS A 96 -6.02 -4.86 4.18
N MET A 97 -5.64 -5.94 3.49
CA MET A 97 -5.43 -5.95 2.04
C MET A 97 -6.53 -6.77 1.37
N ARG A 98 -7.16 -6.20 0.36
CA ARG A 98 -8.17 -6.96 -0.43
C ARG A 98 -7.50 -8.10 -1.18
N GLU A 99 -6.30 -7.84 -1.72
CA GLU A 99 -5.44 -8.85 -2.34
C GLU A 99 -4.05 -8.72 -1.72
N PRO A 100 -3.70 -9.56 -0.75
CA PRO A 100 -2.37 -9.48 -0.11
C PRO A 100 -1.23 -9.67 -1.11
N LEU A 101 -0.21 -8.83 -0.98
CA LEU A 101 0.96 -8.86 -1.86
C LEU A 101 2.09 -9.71 -1.28
N ILE A 102 2.01 -10.02 0.01
CA ILE A 102 2.99 -10.86 0.71
C ILE A 102 2.27 -12.09 1.26
N ASP A 103 2.88 -13.26 1.08
CA ASP A 103 2.45 -14.52 1.67
C ASP A 103 3.36 -14.78 2.87
N MET A 104 2.79 -14.91 4.07
CA MET A 104 3.57 -14.98 5.31
C MET A 104 3.19 -16.19 6.16
N ASN A 105 4.22 -16.85 6.70
CA ASN A 105 4.09 -17.93 7.68
C ASN A 105 4.45 -17.41 9.07
N GLY A 106 3.68 -17.84 10.06
CA GLY A 106 3.87 -17.46 11.44
C GLY A 106 2.84 -16.43 11.88
N ASN A 107 3.04 -15.85 13.06
CA ASN A 107 2.11 -14.87 13.61
C ASN A 107 2.34 -13.51 12.95
N ASN A 108 1.42 -13.11 12.06
CA ASN A 108 1.44 -11.79 11.41
C ASN A 108 0.41 -10.81 12.04
N GLY A 109 0.02 -11.06 13.30
CA GLY A 109 -0.94 -10.23 14.01
C GLY A 109 -2.37 -10.74 13.89
N SER A 110 -3.32 -9.96 14.35
CA SER A 110 -4.74 -10.30 14.26
C SER A 110 -5.59 -9.07 13.91
N ILE A 111 -6.85 -9.33 13.55
CA ILE A 111 -7.83 -8.27 13.30
C ILE A 111 -8.11 -7.46 14.59
N ASP A 112 -7.93 -8.08 15.75
CA ASP A 112 -8.11 -7.42 17.06
C ASP A 112 -6.90 -6.57 17.46
N ASN A 113 -5.97 -6.36 16.52
CA ASN A 113 -4.78 -5.52 16.67
C ASN A 113 -3.70 -6.14 17.58
N ASP A 114 -3.66 -7.47 17.71
CA ASP A 114 -2.50 -8.12 18.32
C ASP A 114 -1.27 -7.88 17.43
N PRO A 115 -0.11 -7.62 18.04
CA PRO A 115 1.10 -7.39 17.24
C PRO A 115 1.62 -8.67 16.59
N PRO A 116 2.31 -8.55 15.46
CA PRO A 116 2.97 -9.71 14.87
C PRO A 116 4.15 -10.18 15.73
N ALA A 117 4.57 -11.41 15.52
CA ALA A 117 5.81 -11.91 16.11
C ALA A 117 7.01 -11.16 15.49
N ALA A 118 8.13 -11.11 16.21
CA ALA A 118 9.34 -10.47 15.71
C ALA A 118 9.81 -11.15 14.39
N MET A 119 10.44 -10.36 13.51
CA MET A 119 10.82 -10.78 12.15
C MET A 119 11.75 -12.00 12.09
N ARG A 120 12.41 -12.33 13.20
CA ARG A 120 13.26 -13.55 13.27
C ARG A 120 12.43 -14.83 13.37
N TYR A 121 11.15 -14.74 13.77
CA TYR A 121 10.24 -15.87 13.90
C TYR A 121 9.35 -16.09 12.70
N THR A 122 9.03 -15.03 11.94
CA THR A 122 8.16 -15.12 10.78
C THR A 122 8.94 -15.39 9.50
N GLU A 123 8.24 -15.90 8.50
CA GLU A 123 8.79 -16.16 7.17
C GLU A 123 7.86 -15.56 6.13
N ALA A 124 8.42 -15.06 5.03
CA ALA A 124 7.66 -14.38 4.00
C ALA A 124 8.16 -14.73 2.60
N ARG A 125 7.28 -14.55 1.63
CA ARG A 125 7.60 -14.59 0.19
C ARG A 125 6.57 -13.72 -0.53
N LEU A 126 6.86 -13.37 -1.78
CA LEU A 126 5.88 -12.68 -2.62
C LEU A 126 4.67 -13.58 -2.87
N SER A 127 3.48 -13.01 -2.85
CA SER A 127 2.28 -13.72 -3.26
C SER A 127 2.23 -13.85 -4.80
N MET A 128 1.33 -14.69 -5.30
CA MET A 128 1.18 -14.86 -6.75
C MET A 128 0.81 -13.55 -7.43
N ILE A 129 -0.13 -12.80 -6.85
CA ILE A 129 -0.59 -11.53 -7.44
C ILE A 129 0.51 -10.45 -7.43
N ALA A 130 1.43 -10.48 -6.46
CA ALA A 130 2.58 -9.58 -6.47
C ALA A 130 3.48 -9.86 -7.67
N GLY A 131 3.53 -11.12 -8.14
CA GLY A 131 4.25 -11.48 -9.36
C GLY A 131 3.72 -10.72 -10.58
N ASP A 132 2.40 -10.55 -10.67
CA ASP A 132 1.78 -9.81 -11.79
C ASP A 132 2.12 -8.32 -11.75
N MET A 133 2.40 -7.77 -10.56
CA MET A 133 2.85 -6.38 -10.44
C MET A 133 4.29 -6.19 -10.92
N LEU A 134 5.10 -7.25 -10.85
CA LEU A 134 6.53 -7.22 -11.17
C LEU A 134 6.83 -7.75 -12.59
N THR A 135 5.83 -8.28 -13.26
CA THR A 135 5.99 -8.84 -14.62
C THR A 135 6.47 -7.74 -15.57
N ASP A 136 7.38 -8.08 -16.47
CA ASP A 136 7.99 -7.20 -17.47
C ASP A 136 8.96 -6.15 -16.89
N LEU A 137 9.33 -6.27 -15.63
CA LEU A 137 10.31 -5.36 -15.01
C LEU A 137 11.66 -5.41 -15.75
N ASP A 138 12.03 -6.59 -16.25
CA ASP A 138 13.27 -6.82 -17.00
C ASP A 138 13.17 -6.39 -18.48
N GLN A 139 12.00 -5.94 -18.93
CA GLN A 139 11.75 -5.54 -20.32
C GLN A 139 11.87 -4.02 -20.52
N GLN A 140 12.46 -3.30 -19.56
CA GLN A 140 12.57 -1.84 -19.59
C GLN A 140 11.19 -1.14 -19.67
N ALA A 141 10.18 -1.75 -19.04
CA ALA A 141 8.82 -1.21 -19.04
C ALA A 141 8.67 0.04 -18.16
N VAL A 142 9.62 0.26 -17.26
CA VAL A 142 9.59 1.39 -16.31
C VAL A 142 11.01 1.99 -16.18
N ASP A 143 11.05 3.24 -15.76
CA ASP A 143 12.32 3.94 -15.53
C ASP A 143 12.99 3.41 -14.26
N MET A 144 14.30 3.22 -14.35
CA MET A 144 15.15 2.82 -13.23
C MET A 144 15.99 4.01 -12.77
N VAL A 145 16.13 4.20 -11.47
CA VAL A 145 16.95 5.26 -10.88
C VAL A 145 17.97 4.64 -9.92
N LEU A 146 19.03 5.36 -9.64
CA LEU A 146 20.01 4.94 -8.64
C LEU A 146 19.37 5.00 -7.24
N ASN A 147 19.74 4.06 -6.40
CA ASN A 147 19.31 4.01 -5.00
C ASN A 147 20.02 5.10 -4.17
N PHE A 148 19.78 5.13 -2.87
CA PHE A 148 20.25 6.20 -1.98
C PHE A 148 21.79 6.36 -1.92
N ASP A 149 22.56 5.33 -2.25
CA ASP A 149 24.02 5.35 -2.18
C ASP A 149 24.69 5.18 -3.57
N ASP A 150 23.91 5.25 -4.63
CA ASP A 150 24.33 5.14 -6.03
C ASP A 150 25.01 3.80 -6.38
N THR A 151 24.74 2.74 -5.62
CA THR A 151 25.36 1.42 -5.86
C THR A 151 24.47 0.47 -6.66
N ARG A 152 23.17 0.71 -6.70
CA ARG A 152 22.19 -0.17 -7.35
C ARG A 152 21.10 0.65 -8.04
N TYR A 153 20.37 0.01 -8.92
CA TYR A 153 19.19 0.60 -9.55
C TYR A 153 17.92 0.09 -8.88
N GLU A 154 16.93 0.95 -8.74
CA GLU A 154 15.58 0.60 -8.29
C GLU A 154 14.54 1.20 -9.23
N PRO A 155 13.36 0.55 -9.39
CA PRO A 155 12.33 1.09 -10.29
C PRO A 155 11.62 2.27 -9.66
N THR A 156 11.32 3.29 -10.47
CA THR A 156 10.53 4.45 -10.03
C THR A 156 9.09 4.04 -9.74
N VAL A 157 8.59 3.00 -10.45
CA VAL A 157 7.24 2.47 -10.34
C VAL A 157 7.28 1.02 -10.84
N LEU A 158 6.40 0.16 -10.35
CA LEU A 158 6.29 -1.21 -10.89
C LEU A 158 5.42 -1.22 -12.16
N PRO A 159 5.67 -2.16 -13.11
CA PRO A 159 4.84 -2.26 -14.32
C PRO A 159 3.36 -2.51 -14.04
N SER A 160 3.08 -3.27 -13.00
CA SER A 160 1.75 -3.48 -12.41
C SER A 160 0.65 -3.81 -13.42
N ARG A 161 0.54 -5.07 -13.80
CA ARG A 161 -0.53 -5.55 -14.69
C ARG A 161 -1.92 -5.52 -14.04
N ILE A 162 -1.99 -5.23 -12.72
CA ILE A 162 -3.25 -5.14 -11.98
C ILE A 162 -3.47 -3.70 -11.50
N PRO A 163 -4.73 -3.24 -11.39
CA PRO A 163 -5.06 -1.89 -10.92
C PRO A 163 -4.98 -1.82 -9.38
N ASN A 164 -3.77 -1.99 -8.84
CA ASN A 164 -3.55 -2.18 -7.40
C ASN A 164 -4.07 -1.02 -6.55
N LEU A 165 -3.98 0.23 -7.05
CA LEU A 165 -4.47 1.39 -6.28
C LEU A 165 -5.96 1.26 -5.95
N LEU A 166 -6.77 0.80 -6.89
CA LEU A 166 -8.20 0.61 -6.67
C LEU A 166 -8.48 -0.69 -5.89
N VAL A 167 -7.77 -1.76 -6.21
CA VAL A 167 -8.02 -3.07 -5.61
C VAL A 167 -7.70 -3.06 -4.13
N ASN A 168 -6.51 -2.62 -3.75
CA ASN A 168 -6.09 -2.61 -2.34
C ASN A 168 -6.37 -1.28 -1.64
N GLY A 169 -6.68 -0.24 -2.41
CA GLY A 169 -6.85 1.08 -1.83
C GLY A 169 -5.54 1.64 -1.29
N ALA A 170 -5.62 2.78 -0.64
CA ALA A 170 -4.46 3.38 0.01
C ALA A 170 -4.91 4.41 1.03
N SER A 171 -4.18 4.49 2.13
CA SER A 171 -4.39 5.52 3.15
C SER A 171 -3.05 6.17 3.46
N GLY A 172 -3.02 7.49 3.50
CA GLY A 172 -1.79 8.21 3.82
C GLY A 172 -2.07 9.64 4.24
N ILE A 173 -1.31 10.12 5.22
CA ILE A 173 -1.40 11.48 5.71
C ILE A 173 -0.03 12.13 5.52
N SER A 174 -0.03 13.25 4.81
CA SER A 174 1.18 13.99 4.49
C SER A 174 1.01 15.46 4.87
N ALA A 175 2.02 16.28 4.64
CA ALA A 175 1.96 17.72 4.88
C ALA A 175 1.03 18.36 3.85
N GLY A 176 -0.15 18.80 4.29
CA GLY A 176 -1.13 19.47 3.43
C GLY A 176 -1.96 18.55 2.53
N TYR A 177 -1.66 17.26 2.49
CA TYR A 177 -2.38 16.30 1.64
C TYR A 177 -2.70 15.03 2.43
N ALA A 178 -3.87 14.48 2.18
CA ALA A 178 -4.27 13.19 2.73
C ALA A 178 -5.01 12.40 1.66
N THR A 179 -4.85 11.08 1.69
CA THR A 179 -5.60 10.19 0.81
C THR A 179 -6.19 9.05 1.62
N GLU A 180 -7.40 8.65 1.25
CA GLU A 180 -8.08 7.50 1.84
C GLU A 180 -8.93 6.85 0.75
N ILE A 181 -8.29 6.00 -0.04
CA ILE A 181 -8.91 5.29 -1.15
C ILE A 181 -9.33 3.91 -0.64
N PRO A 182 -10.64 3.59 -0.65
CA PRO A 182 -11.09 2.29 -0.18
C PRO A 182 -10.73 1.18 -1.18
N PRO A 183 -10.64 -0.07 -0.73
CA PRO A 183 -10.39 -1.20 -1.64
C PRO A 183 -11.63 -1.55 -2.46
N HIS A 184 -11.40 -2.22 -3.61
CA HIS A 184 -12.46 -2.61 -4.55
C HIS A 184 -12.25 -4.05 -5.00
N ASN A 185 -13.32 -4.67 -5.51
CA ASN A 185 -13.27 -6.01 -6.04
C ASN A 185 -12.46 -6.06 -7.34
N LEU A 186 -11.47 -6.94 -7.40
CA LEU A 186 -10.57 -7.06 -8.56
C LEU A 186 -11.35 -7.37 -9.85
N GLY A 187 -12.28 -8.32 -9.79
CA GLY A 187 -13.08 -8.71 -10.94
C GLY A 187 -13.95 -7.57 -11.47
N GLU A 188 -14.57 -6.81 -10.55
CA GLU A 188 -15.39 -5.65 -10.90
C GLU A 188 -14.56 -4.58 -11.60
N VAL A 189 -13.38 -4.27 -11.05
CA VAL A 189 -12.49 -3.26 -11.64
C VAL A 189 -11.98 -3.70 -13.01
N ILE A 190 -11.60 -4.99 -13.16
CA ILE A 190 -11.17 -5.51 -14.46
C ILE A 190 -12.30 -5.42 -15.48
N ASN A 191 -13.53 -5.78 -15.11
CA ASN A 191 -14.69 -5.69 -16.04
C ASN A 191 -14.94 -4.24 -16.47
N ALA A 192 -14.81 -3.29 -15.55
CA ALA A 192 -14.93 -1.86 -15.86
C ALA A 192 -13.82 -1.42 -16.84
N LEU A 193 -12.58 -1.89 -16.62
CA LEU A 193 -11.46 -1.58 -17.51
C LEU A 193 -11.69 -2.15 -18.92
N ILE A 194 -12.15 -3.39 -19.04
CA ILE A 194 -12.47 -4.02 -20.32
C ILE A 194 -13.55 -3.21 -21.05
N TYR A 195 -14.58 -2.79 -20.32
CA TYR A 195 -15.63 -1.96 -20.88
C TYR A 195 -15.07 -0.61 -21.37
N LEU A 196 -14.24 0.05 -20.55
CA LEU A 196 -13.66 1.35 -20.88
C LEU A 196 -12.76 1.28 -22.12
N LEU A 197 -12.01 0.19 -22.30
CA LEU A 197 -11.17 -0.02 -23.51
C LEU A 197 -12.01 -0.02 -24.78
N SER A 198 -13.21 -0.57 -24.70
CA SER A 198 -14.15 -0.61 -25.85
C SER A 198 -15.00 0.66 -25.97
N HIS A 199 -15.09 1.44 -24.89
CA HIS A 199 -15.93 2.64 -24.80
C HIS A 199 -15.14 3.78 -24.13
N PRO A 200 -14.13 4.35 -24.82
CA PRO A 200 -13.26 5.36 -24.18
C PRO A 200 -13.98 6.63 -23.68
N ALA A 201 -15.19 6.88 -24.16
CA ALA A 201 -16.01 8.01 -23.73
C ALA A 201 -17.05 7.64 -22.66
N ALA A 202 -16.91 6.45 -22.02
CA ALA A 202 -17.84 5.98 -21.02
C ALA A 202 -17.94 6.98 -19.84
N SER A 203 -19.16 7.22 -19.39
CA SER A 203 -19.40 8.09 -18.24
C SER A 203 -19.10 7.35 -16.93
N LEU A 204 -18.99 8.11 -15.84
CA LEU A 204 -18.87 7.51 -14.52
C LEU A 204 -20.06 6.57 -14.22
N GLU A 205 -21.25 6.97 -14.62
CA GLU A 205 -22.46 6.14 -14.41
C GLU A 205 -22.38 4.82 -15.15
N ASP A 206 -21.77 4.81 -16.32
CA ASP A 206 -21.56 3.54 -17.06
C ASP A 206 -20.56 2.65 -16.35
N LEU A 207 -19.47 3.20 -15.83
CA LEU A 207 -18.45 2.44 -15.10
C LEU A 207 -19.02 1.91 -13.76
N MET A 208 -19.88 2.67 -13.11
CA MET A 208 -20.52 2.23 -11.86
C MET A 208 -21.49 1.07 -12.03
N LYS A 209 -21.85 0.70 -13.26
CA LYS A 209 -22.60 -0.54 -13.52
C LYS A 209 -21.73 -1.78 -13.30
N TYR A 210 -20.41 -1.62 -13.37
CA TYR A 210 -19.41 -2.68 -13.13
C TYR A 210 -18.79 -2.59 -11.76
N VAL A 211 -18.43 -1.37 -11.29
CA VAL A 211 -17.86 -1.13 -9.97
C VAL A 211 -18.89 -0.35 -9.16
N SER A 212 -19.72 -1.08 -8.42
CA SER A 212 -20.84 -0.48 -7.69
C SER A 212 -20.39 0.28 -6.41
N GLY A 213 -19.21 -0.05 -5.87
CA GLY A 213 -18.67 0.59 -4.68
C GLY A 213 -17.50 -0.15 -4.09
N PRO A 214 -16.98 0.31 -2.94
CA PRO A 214 -15.89 -0.35 -2.25
C PRO A 214 -16.23 -1.79 -1.84
N ASP A 215 -15.19 -2.64 -1.80
CA ASP A 215 -15.28 -4.04 -1.37
C ASP A 215 -14.22 -4.29 -0.28
N PHE A 216 -14.66 -4.17 0.98
CA PHE A 216 -13.76 -4.26 2.12
C PHE A 216 -13.36 -5.71 2.44
N PRO A 217 -12.11 -5.99 2.80
CA PRO A 217 -11.64 -7.36 3.07
C PRO A 217 -12.44 -8.08 4.16
N THR A 218 -12.93 -7.35 5.16
CA THR A 218 -13.69 -7.93 6.26
C THR A 218 -15.21 -7.90 6.02
N GLY A 219 -15.64 -7.47 4.82
CA GLY A 219 -17.05 -7.43 4.47
C GLY A 219 -17.81 -6.27 5.10
N GLY A 220 -19.10 -6.46 5.30
CA GLY A 220 -20.00 -5.45 5.85
C GLY A 220 -21.06 -5.03 4.84
N ILE A 221 -21.89 -4.08 5.24
CA ILE A 221 -22.97 -3.54 4.41
C ILE A 221 -22.80 -2.04 4.31
N ILE A 222 -22.64 -1.54 3.10
CA ILE A 222 -22.57 -0.10 2.84
C ILE A 222 -24.00 0.47 2.81
N GLN A 223 -24.22 1.55 3.56
CA GLN A 223 -25.52 2.22 3.63
C GLN A 223 -25.57 3.44 2.75
N GLY A 224 -26.36 3.39 1.68
CA GLY A 224 -26.56 4.48 0.74
C GLY A 224 -25.50 4.56 -0.33
N LEU A 225 -25.85 5.12 -1.47
CA LEU A 225 -24.98 5.26 -2.65
C LEU A 225 -24.44 6.68 -2.84
N ASP A 226 -25.05 7.67 -2.21
CA ASP A 226 -24.71 9.08 -2.46
C ASP A 226 -23.25 9.39 -2.10
N GLY A 227 -22.78 8.83 -0.97
CA GLY A 227 -21.39 9.00 -0.55
C GLY A 227 -20.39 8.40 -1.55
N ILE A 228 -20.73 7.24 -2.12
CA ILE A 228 -19.91 6.58 -3.15
C ILE A 228 -19.87 7.44 -4.42
N LYS A 229 -21.05 7.87 -4.91
CA LYS A 229 -21.15 8.72 -6.10
C LYS A 229 -20.34 10.01 -5.92
N ASN A 230 -20.47 10.66 -4.76
CA ASN A 230 -19.73 11.88 -4.46
C ASN A 230 -18.22 11.62 -4.45
N ALA A 231 -17.78 10.52 -3.82
CA ALA A 231 -16.36 10.15 -3.77
C ALA A 231 -15.79 9.94 -5.18
N TYR A 232 -16.52 9.22 -6.02
CA TYR A 232 -16.06 8.92 -7.40
C TYR A 232 -16.11 10.15 -8.30
N THR A 233 -17.07 11.08 -8.08
CA THR A 233 -17.22 12.27 -8.91
C THR A 233 -16.24 13.37 -8.52
N THR A 234 -16.07 13.61 -7.22
CA THR A 234 -15.34 14.78 -6.70
C THR A 234 -14.05 14.43 -5.97
N GLY A 235 -13.81 13.15 -5.72
CA GLY A 235 -12.72 12.70 -4.85
C GLY A 235 -13.03 12.85 -3.37
N ARG A 236 -14.26 13.25 -3.00
CA ARG A 236 -14.66 13.45 -1.59
C ARG A 236 -16.03 12.85 -1.34
N GLY A 237 -16.12 11.92 -0.38
CA GLY A 237 -17.38 11.32 0.00
C GLY A 237 -17.27 10.63 1.34
N LYS A 238 -18.41 10.37 1.97
CA LYS A 238 -18.48 9.61 3.22
C LYS A 238 -19.22 8.31 2.93
N VAL A 239 -18.60 7.20 3.26
CA VAL A 239 -19.19 5.88 3.13
C VAL A 239 -19.50 5.35 4.54
N TYR A 240 -20.75 4.99 4.76
CA TYR A 240 -21.18 4.43 6.05
C TYR A 240 -21.19 2.91 5.95
N LEU A 241 -20.34 2.27 6.75
CA LEU A 241 -20.22 0.81 6.78
C LEU A 241 -20.85 0.28 8.05
N ARG A 242 -21.71 -0.74 7.91
CA ARG A 242 -22.38 -1.41 9.00
C ARG A 242 -21.99 -2.88 9.03
N ALA A 243 -21.68 -3.38 10.21
CA ALA A 243 -21.36 -4.80 10.39
C ALA A 243 -22.60 -5.66 10.12
N LYS A 244 -22.40 -6.80 9.47
CA LYS A 244 -23.41 -7.86 9.39
C LYS A 244 -23.25 -8.72 10.64
N THR A 245 -24.27 -8.78 11.48
CA THR A 245 -24.19 -9.49 12.76
C THR A 245 -25.17 -10.65 12.84
N GLU A 246 -24.74 -11.72 13.48
CA GLU A 246 -25.58 -12.89 13.78
C GLU A 246 -25.40 -13.27 15.25
N ILE A 247 -26.52 -13.45 15.96
CA ILE A 247 -26.47 -13.87 17.36
C ILE A 247 -26.83 -15.36 17.41
N LYS A 248 -25.88 -16.17 17.84
CA LYS A 248 -26.08 -17.63 18.01
C LYS A 248 -26.07 -17.99 19.48
N GLN A 249 -27.07 -18.75 19.90
CA GLN A 249 -27.12 -19.29 21.27
C GLN A 249 -26.33 -20.60 21.30
N LEU A 250 -25.30 -20.64 22.09
CA LEU A 250 -24.50 -21.85 22.29
C LEU A 250 -25.11 -22.71 23.40
N ARG A 251 -24.91 -24.03 23.33
CA ARG A 251 -25.44 -24.99 24.28
C ARG A 251 -25.04 -24.72 25.73
N ALA A 252 -24.00 -23.98 25.98
CA ALA A 252 -23.51 -23.64 27.33
C ALA A 252 -23.96 -22.26 27.82
N CYS A 253 -25.10 -21.77 27.34
CA CYS A 253 -25.71 -20.49 27.75
C CYS A 253 -24.88 -19.24 27.46
N LYS A 254 -23.94 -19.30 26.49
CA LYS A 254 -23.17 -18.13 26.04
C LYS A 254 -23.65 -17.65 24.66
N LYS A 255 -23.66 -16.39 24.46
CA LYS A 255 -24.03 -15.77 23.19
C LYS A 255 -22.80 -15.13 22.51
N UNK A 256 -22.58 -15.25 21.18
CA UNK A 256 -21.51 -14.74 20.50
C UNK A 256 -21.98 -13.84 19.47
N UNK A 257 -21.49 -13.16 19.19
CA UNK A 257 -21.77 -12.39 18.28
C UNK A 257 -20.83 -12.54 17.27
N UNK A 258 -20.98 -12.80 16.54
CA UNK A 258 -20.22 -12.87 15.57
C UNK A 258 -20.53 -11.80 14.80
N ALA A 259 -19.68 -11.03 14.41
CA ALA A 259 -19.77 -9.93 13.44
C ALA A 259 -18.94 -10.30 12.20
N TYR A 260 -19.46 -10.04 11.03
CA TYR A 260 -18.86 -10.35 9.73
C TYR A 260 -18.83 -9.09 8.86
#